data_484466c0f8e4d2f70098919888471c8c
#
_entry.id   484466c0f8e4d2f70098919888471c8c
#
_cell.length_a   1.000
_cell.length_b   1.000
_cell.length_c   1.000
_cell.angle_alpha   90.00
_cell.angle_beta   90.00
_cell.angle_gamma   90.00
#
_symmetry.space_group_name_H-M   'P 1'
#
loop_
_entity.id
_entity.type
_entity.pdbx_description
1 polymer ?
#
loop_
_entity_poly.entity_id
_entity_poly.type
_entity_poly.pdbx_seq_one_letter_code
_entity_poly.pdbx_strand_id
1 'polypeptide(L)'
;ESLLDAIIRSMPELAQQLGKSAPHVVIEAHNIRFIQDIAPVIKNVFTHSFRNAIDHGLESTEERKASGKPDFGTITVEVNEENDQVVLSISDDGRGLAVKKLKDRAIKNGLLDAKGEVSAQVLSELIFQSGMSTADNVSDISGRGVGMDAIRQFVEKAGGKIEIRFNQEPKKDSEFLSFISRITLPASCTKKVA
;
A
#
# COMPACT_ATOMS: atom_id res chain seq x y z
N GLU A 1 18.33 16.06 -2.52
CA GLU A 1 17.61 15.21 -1.59
C GLU A 1 16.49 14.48 -2.33
N SER A 2 16.45 13.16 -2.32
CA SER A 2 15.42 12.45 -3.06
C SER A 2 14.04 12.66 -2.40
N LEU A 3 12.98 12.61 -3.19
CA LEU A 3 11.60 12.72 -2.69
C LEU A 3 11.31 11.67 -1.60
N LEU A 4 11.85 10.47 -1.78
CA LEU A 4 11.74 9.36 -0.84
C LEU A 4 12.44 9.62 0.50
N ASP A 5 13.61 10.27 0.49
CA ASP A 5 14.36 10.54 1.73
C ASP A 5 13.56 11.39 2.72
N ALA A 6 12.80 12.37 2.22
CA ALA A 6 11.97 13.22 3.08
C ALA A 6 10.83 12.41 3.72
N ILE A 7 10.21 11.48 2.97
CA ILE A 7 9.14 10.62 3.46
C ILE A 7 9.70 9.61 4.47
N ILE A 8 10.82 8.96 4.15
CA ILE A 8 11.45 7.98 5.05
C ILE A 8 11.84 8.62 6.38
N ARG A 9 12.37 9.85 6.36
CA ARG A 9 12.70 10.58 7.59
C ARG A 9 11.51 10.91 8.49
N SER A 10 10.31 11.01 7.93
CA SER A 10 9.09 11.25 8.73
C SER A 10 8.50 9.98 9.36
N MET A 11 8.91 8.79 8.91
CA MET A 11 8.35 7.52 9.38
C MET A 11 8.58 7.22 10.87
N PRO A 12 9.77 7.49 11.45
CA PRO A 12 9.98 7.22 12.87
C PRO A 12 9.00 7.99 13.77
N GLU A 13 8.73 9.25 13.45
CA GLU A 13 7.76 10.06 14.18
C GLU A 13 6.34 9.50 14.05
N LEU A 14 5.93 9.13 12.84
CA LEU A 14 4.63 8.50 12.59
C LEU A 14 4.50 7.17 13.33
N ALA A 15 5.52 6.31 13.28
CA ALA A 15 5.52 5.03 13.98
C ALA A 15 5.40 5.22 15.50
N GLN A 16 6.13 6.19 16.08
CA GLN A 16 6.05 6.53 17.50
C GLN A 16 4.65 7.00 17.90
N GLN A 17 3.99 7.85 17.09
CA GLN A 17 2.61 8.30 17.33
C GLN A 17 1.62 7.14 17.34
N LEU A 18 1.90 6.06 16.59
CA LEU A 18 1.09 4.85 16.51
C LEU A 18 1.52 3.75 17.50
N GLY A 19 2.49 4.03 18.39
CA GLY A 19 3.00 3.07 19.37
C GLY A 19 3.73 1.88 18.74
N LYS A 20 4.37 2.08 17.57
CA LYS A 20 5.08 1.04 16.82
C LYS A 20 6.55 1.38 16.64
N SER A 21 7.38 0.35 16.39
CA SER A 21 8.77 0.55 15.98
C SER A 21 8.85 1.15 14.58
N ALA A 22 9.82 2.03 14.35
CA ALA A 22 10.09 2.56 13.01
C ALA A 22 10.41 1.41 12.04
N PRO A 23 9.77 1.37 10.85
CA PRO A 23 10.05 0.32 9.89
C PRO A 23 11.43 0.49 9.24
N HIS A 24 12.01 -0.62 8.83
CA HIS A 24 13.13 -0.63 7.90
C HIS A 24 12.60 -0.49 6.47
N VAL A 25 13.19 0.41 5.68
CA VAL A 25 12.78 0.61 4.28
C VAL A 25 13.89 0.11 3.37
N VAL A 26 13.55 -0.84 2.51
CA VAL A 26 14.43 -1.37 1.47
C VAL A 26 13.96 -0.80 0.13
N ILE A 27 14.88 -0.16 -0.61
CA ILE A 27 14.59 0.40 -1.92
C ILE A 27 15.47 -0.29 -2.95
N GLU A 28 14.84 -0.92 -3.92
CA GLU A 28 15.47 -1.55 -5.06
C GLU A 28 15.05 -0.78 -6.33
N ALA A 29 15.87 0.19 -6.71
CA ALA A 29 15.63 1.03 -7.88
C ALA A 29 16.89 1.04 -8.77
N HIS A 30 16.79 0.50 -9.98
CA HIS A 30 17.89 0.38 -10.93
C HIS A 30 17.97 1.61 -11.84
N ASN A 31 18.72 2.65 -11.44
CA ASN A 31 19.03 3.82 -12.28
C ASN A 31 17.81 4.53 -12.91
N ILE A 32 16.67 4.49 -12.21
CA ILE A 32 15.43 5.12 -12.64
C ILE A 32 15.19 6.38 -11.80
N ARG A 33 14.96 7.52 -12.44
CA ARG A 33 14.51 8.75 -11.78
C ARG A 33 13.17 9.19 -12.36
N PHE A 34 12.23 9.49 -11.48
CA PHE A 34 10.97 10.11 -11.87
C PHE A 34 11.20 11.56 -12.34
N ILE A 35 10.48 11.98 -13.39
CA ILE A 35 10.50 13.37 -13.83
C ILE A 35 9.78 14.25 -12.79
N GLN A 36 10.03 15.57 -12.84
CA GLN A 36 9.50 16.49 -11.84
C GLN A 36 7.98 16.56 -11.85
N ASP A 37 7.35 16.44 -13.01
CA ASP A 37 5.89 16.57 -13.18
C ASP A 37 5.13 15.43 -12.49
N ILE A 38 5.71 14.22 -12.38
CA ILE A 38 5.11 13.09 -11.68
C ILE A 38 5.39 13.07 -10.17
N ALA A 39 6.34 13.90 -9.70
CA ALA A 39 6.78 13.89 -8.31
C ALA A 39 5.63 14.05 -7.28
N PRO A 40 4.60 14.89 -7.49
CA PRO A 40 3.46 14.99 -6.57
C PRO A 40 2.67 13.69 -6.47
N VAL A 41 2.49 12.96 -7.60
CA VAL A 41 1.77 11.68 -7.63
C VAL A 41 2.56 10.63 -6.85
N ILE A 42 3.85 10.51 -7.14
CA ILE A 42 4.75 9.58 -6.44
C ILE A 42 4.81 9.87 -4.95
N LYS A 43 4.88 11.16 -4.56
CA LYS A 43 4.83 11.56 -3.15
C LYS A 43 3.55 11.09 -2.47
N ASN A 44 2.39 11.29 -3.11
CA ASN A 44 1.11 10.87 -2.55
C ASN A 44 1.04 9.35 -2.42
N VAL A 45 1.44 8.60 -3.46
CA VAL A 45 1.51 7.13 -3.44
C VAL A 45 2.34 6.64 -2.25
N PHE A 46 3.59 7.11 -2.11
CA PHE A 46 4.46 6.68 -1.02
C PHE A 46 3.93 7.07 0.35
N THR A 47 3.49 8.33 0.52
CA THR A 47 2.97 8.80 1.82
C THR A 47 1.82 7.94 2.30
N HIS A 48 0.88 7.61 1.41
CA HIS A 48 -0.27 6.79 1.76
C HIS A 48 0.08 5.31 1.94
N SER A 49 0.91 4.73 1.06
CA SER A 49 1.32 3.33 1.17
C SER A 49 2.11 3.08 2.45
N PHE A 50 3.06 3.95 2.77
CA PHE A 50 3.87 3.82 3.98
C PHE A 50 3.04 4.03 5.25
N ARG A 51 2.15 5.01 5.23
CA ARG A 51 1.23 5.20 6.34
C ARG A 51 0.35 3.97 6.55
N ASN A 52 -0.24 3.41 5.48
CA ASN A 52 -1.06 2.21 5.58
C ASN A 52 -0.26 1.01 6.09
N ALA A 53 0.99 0.84 5.65
CA ALA A 53 1.88 -0.19 6.16
C ALA A 53 2.10 -0.03 7.67
N ILE A 54 2.46 1.17 8.14
CA ILE A 54 2.73 1.42 9.56
C ILE A 54 1.44 1.31 10.38
N ASP A 55 0.35 1.92 9.96
CA ASP A 55 -0.89 2.00 10.74
C ASP A 55 -1.60 0.64 10.83
N HIS A 56 -1.77 -0.04 9.69
CA HIS A 56 -2.62 -1.22 9.57
C HIS A 56 -1.87 -2.51 9.22
N GLY A 57 -0.76 -2.43 8.49
CA GLY A 57 0.02 -3.58 8.01
C GLY A 57 0.91 -4.16 9.11
N LEU A 58 1.84 -3.36 9.61
CA LEU A 58 2.85 -3.81 10.57
C LEU A 58 2.23 -4.04 11.96
N GLU A 59 2.63 -5.14 12.60
CA GLU A 59 2.26 -5.49 13.96
C GLU A 59 3.08 -4.69 14.99
N SER A 60 2.62 -4.66 16.24
CA SER A 60 3.41 -4.15 17.36
C SER A 60 4.65 -5.00 17.59
N THR A 61 5.66 -4.45 18.27
CA THR A 61 6.89 -5.20 18.60
C THR A 61 6.59 -6.50 19.37
N GLU A 62 5.61 -6.46 20.27
CA GLU A 62 5.19 -7.62 21.06
C GLU A 62 4.55 -8.69 20.19
N GLU A 63 3.63 -8.30 19.30
CA GLU A 63 2.97 -9.23 18.36
C GLU A 63 3.98 -9.85 17.40
N ARG A 64 4.94 -9.07 16.90
CA ARG A 64 6.01 -9.55 16.01
C ARG A 64 6.89 -10.58 16.71
N LYS A 65 7.34 -10.31 17.95
CA LYS A 65 8.10 -11.26 18.78
C LYS A 65 7.33 -12.55 19.03
N ALA A 66 6.06 -12.44 19.36
CA ALA A 66 5.20 -13.61 19.58
C ALA A 66 5.04 -14.46 18.31
N SER A 67 5.15 -13.85 17.12
CA SER A 67 5.09 -14.53 15.82
C SER A 67 6.46 -14.94 15.27
N GLY A 68 7.56 -14.73 16.02
CA GLY A 68 8.92 -15.06 15.60
C GLY A 68 9.47 -14.13 14.50
N LYS A 69 8.88 -12.96 14.32
CA LYS A 69 9.34 -11.91 13.38
C LYS A 69 10.35 -10.98 14.08
N PRO A 70 11.22 -10.27 13.30
CA PRO A 70 12.06 -9.20 13.83
C PRO A 70 11.26 -8.11 14.55
N ASP A 71 11.87 -7.42 15.50
CA ASP A 71 11.24 -6.37 16.32
C ASP A 71 10.68 -5.19 15.52
N PHE A 72 11.21 -4.97 14.33
CA PHE A 72 10.80 -3.93 13.38
C PHE A 72 10.21 -4.55 12.12
N GLY A 73 9.26 -3.85 11.51
CA GLY A 73 8.70 -4.24 10.21
C GLY A 73 9.58 -3.77 9.05
N THR A 74 9.43 -4.42 7.90
CA THR A 74 10.13 -4.03 6.67
C THR A 74 9.13 -3.61 5.61
N ILE A 75 9.38 -2.45 4.98
CA ILE A 75 8.65 -2.00 3.78
C ILE A 75 9.62 -2.08 2.62
N THR A 76 9.24 -2.82 1.57
CA THR A 76 10.04 -2.98 0.36
C THR A 76 9.43 -2.17 -0.78
N VAL A 77 10.27 -1.42 -1.47
CA VAL A 77 9.94 -0.63 -2.66
C VAL A 77 10.82 -1.10 -3.80
N GLU A 78 10.23 -1.62 -4.85
CA GLU A 78 10.93 -2.03 -6.08
C GLU A 78 10.51 -1.13 -7.24
N VAL A 79 11.47 -0.68 -8.05
CA VAL A 79 11.20 0.10 -9.25
C VAL A 79 11.90 -0.55 -10.44
N ASN A 80 11.10 -1.05 -11.37
CA ASN A 80 11.57 -1.81 -12.54
C ASN A 80 11.02 -1.21 -13.85
N GLU A 81 11.69 -1.47 -14.96
CA GLU A 81 11.15 -1.24 -16.30
C GLU A 81 10.60 -2.55 -16.86
N GLU A 82 9.35 -2.56 -17.30
CA GLU A 82 8.68 -3.70 -17.92
C GLU A 82 7.87 -3.21 -19.14
N ASN A 83 8.12 -3.76 -20.33
CA ASN A 83 7.34 -3.49 -21.56
C ASN A 83 7.15 -1.99 -21.84
N ASP A 84 8.21 -1.21 -21.82
CA ASP A 84 8.19 0.25 -22.01
C ASP A 84 7.32 1.01 -20.97
N GLN A 85 7.16 0.43 -19.81
CA GLN A 85 6.49 1.05 -18.67
C GLN A 85 7.40 0.98 -17.45
N VAL A 86 7.18 1.87 -16.48
CA VAL A 86 7.81 1.81 -15.18
C VAL A 86 6.83 1.21 -14.18
N VAL A 87 7.29 0.18 -13.50
CA VAL A 87 6.54 -0.54 -12.49
C VAL A 87 7.13 -0.26 -11.13
N LEU A 88 6.30 0.29 -10.25
CA LEU A 88 6.61 0.53 -8.85
C LEU A 88 5.81 -0.48 -8.02
N SER A 89 6.51 -1.34 -7.28
CA SER A 89 5.92 -2.31 -6.35
C SER A 89 6.22 -1.91 -4.91
N ILE A 90 5.19 -1.89 -4.06
CA ILE A 90 5.31 -1.58 -2.63
C ILE A 90 4.67 -2.71 -1.85
N SER A 91 5.42 -3.28 -0.92
CA SER A 91 4.97 -4.34 -0.02
C SER A 91 5.50 -4.16 1.40
N ASP A 92 4.92 -4.85 2.35
CA ASP A 92 5.41 -4.92 3.73
C ASP A 92 5.38 -6.38 4.26
N ASP A 93 6.15 -6.63 5.31
CA ASP A 93 6.22 -7.93 5.98
C ASP A 93 5.25 -8.04 7.17
N GLY A 94 4.25 -7.17 7.22
CA GLY A 94 3.24 -7.14 8.25
C GLY A 94 2.21 -8.27 8.15
N ARG A 95 1.05 -8.08 8.78
CA ARG A 95 -0.06 -9.05 8.75
C ARG A 95 -0.79 -9.07 7.41
N GLY A 96 -0.63 -8.05 6.60
CA GLY A 96 -1.35 -7.86 5.35
C GLY A 96 -2.72 -7.20 5.50
N LEU A 97 -3.54 -7.28 4.45
CA LEU A 97 -4.87 -6.70 4.40
C LEU A 97 -5.87 -7.54 5.19
N ALA A 98 -6.70 -6.91 6.01
CA ALA A 98 -7.79 -7.54 6.76
C ALA A 98 -8.95 -7.92 5.82
N VAL A 99 -8.78 -8.98 5.04
CA VAL A 99 -9.73 -9.40 3.98
C VAL A 99 -11.07 -9.83 4.53
N LYS A 100 -11.12 -10.37 5.75
CA LYS A 100 -12.38 -10.69 6.42
C LYS A 100 -13.19 -9.42 6.68
N LYS A 101 -12.59 -8.39 7.29
CA LYS A 101 -13.25 -7.10 7.53
C LYS A 101 -13.71 -6.45 6.21
N LEU A 102 -12.89 -6.55 5.15
CA LEU A 102 -13.22 -6.04 3.83
C LEU A 102 -14.46 -6.74 3.26
N LYS A 103 -14.52 -8.08 3.32
CA LYS A 103 -15.67 -8.89 2.90
C LYS A 103 -16.92 -8.51 3.68
N ASP A 104 -16.84 -8.48 5.02
CA ASP A 104 -17.98 -8.16 5.90
C ASP A 104 -18.56 -6.78 5.57
N ARG A 105 -17.68 -5.78 5.35
CA ARG A 105 -18.09 -4.44 4.96
C ARG A 105 -18.72 -4.40 3.56
N ALA A 106 -18.17 -5.15 2.60
CA ALA A 106 -18.71 -5.24 1.25
C ALA A 106 -20.11 -5.90 1.24
N ILE A 107 -20.31 -6.94 2.04
CA ILE A 107 -21.63 -7.58 2.22
C ILE A 107 -22.62 -6.58 2.85
N LYS A 108 -22.22 -5.90 3.91
CA LYS A 108 -23.05 -4.88 4.58
C LYS A 108 -23.46 -3.74 3.63
N ASN A 109 -22.59 -3.37 2.70
CA ASN A 109 -22.84 -2.34 1.70
C ASN A 109 -23.57 -2.86 0.44
N GLY A 110 -23.94 -4.14 0.40
CA GLY A 110 -24.62 -4.76 -0.74
C GLY A 110 -23.74 -4.95 -1.98
N LEU A 111 -22.42 -4.91 -1.83
CA LEU A 111 -21.45 -5.09 -2.92
C LEU A 111 -21.08 -6.55 -3.14
N LEU A 112 -21.31 -7.41 -2.15
CA LEU A 112 -21.05 -8.84 -2.20
C LEU A 112 -22.22 -9.64 -1.64
N ASP A 113 -22.43 -10.85 -2.18
CA ASP A 113 -23.34 -11.84 -1.60
C ASP A 113 -22.63 -12.57 -0.43
N ALA A 114 -23.32 -12.72 0.70
CA ALA A 114 -22.80 -13.41 1.89
C ALA A 114 -22.44 -14.89 1.65
N LYS A 115 -23.04 -15.52 0.64
CA LYS A 115 -22.82 -16.94 0.31
C LYS A 115 -21.82 -17.17 -0.83
N GLY A 116 -21.36 -16.09 -1.50
CA GLY A 116 -20.46 -16.19 -2.64
C GLY A 116 -19.00 -16.41 -2.24
N GLU A 117 -18.27 -17.19 -3.02
CA GLU A 117 -16.81 -17.21 -2.99
C GLU A 117 -16.29 -15.88 -3.58
N VAL A 118 -15.28 -15.30 -2.94
CA VAL A 118 -14.72 -14.02 -3.34
C VAL A 118 -13.28 -14.23 -3.79
N SER A 119 -13.03 -14.03 -5.08
CA SER A 119 -11.68 -14.15 -5.66
C SER A 119 -10.75 -12.99 -5.21
N ALA A 120 -9.45 -13.21 -5.34
CA ALA A 120 -8.42 -12.18 -5.12
C ALA A 120 -8.69 -10.93 -5.98
N GLN A 121 -9.13 -11.11 -7.23
CA GLN A 121 -9.45 -10.01 -8.13
C GLN A 121 -10.60 -9.14 -7.59
N VAL A 122 -11.68 -9.75 -7.11
CA VAL A 122 -12.82 -9.01 -6.54
C VAL A 122 -12.38 -8.25 -5.28
N LEU A 123 -11.60 -8.88 -4.40
CA LEU A 123 -11.06 -8.20 -3.22
C LEU A 123 -10.17 -7.02 -3.59
N SER A 124 -9.31 -7.18 -4.59
CA SER A 124 -8.42 -6.11 -5.05
C SER A 124 -9.19 -4.89 -5.58
N GLU A 125 -10.32 -5.10 -6.27
CA GLU A 125 -11.16 -4.00 -6.75
C GLU A 125 -11.96 -3.33 -5.62
N LEU A 126 -12.42 -4.09 -4.63
CA LEU A 126 -13.14 -3.56 -3.48
C LEU A 126 -12.31 -2.56 -2.66
N ILE A 127 -10.98 -2.75 -2.58
CA ILE A 127 -10.09 -1.84 -1.84
C ILE A 127 -10.17 -0.41 -2.39
N PHE A 128 -10.41 -0.26 -3.69
CA PHE A 128 -10.50 1.03 -4.38
C PHE A 128 -11.92 1.60 -4.42
N GLN A 129 -12.91 0.92 -3.85
CA GLN A 129 -14.26 1.46 -3.72
C GLN A 129 -14.32 2.47 -2.57
N SER A 130 -15.00 3.59 -2.81
CA SER A 130 -15.19 4.61 -1.78
C SER A 130 -15.94 4.03 -0.58
N GLY A 131 -15.50 4.36 0.63
CA GLY A 131 -16.10 3.85 1.87
C GLY A 131 -15.68 2.43 2.28
N MET A 132 -14.76 1.79 1.55
CA MET A 132 -14.27 0.44 1.84
C MET A 132 -13.00 0.39 2.71
N SER A 133 -12.59 1.54 3.29
CA SER A 133 -11.47 1.56 4.24
C SER A 133 -11.72 0.56 5.39
N THR A 134 -10.75 -0.30 5.68
CA THR A 134 -10.82 -1.24 6.81
C THR A 134 -10.43 -0.61 8.15
N ALA A 135 -10.07 0.67 8.16
CA ALA A 135 -9.80 1.44 9.37
C ALA A 135 -11.07 1.59 10.20
N ASP A 136 -10.99 1.26 11.49
CA ASP A 136 -12.12 1.37 12.43
C ASP A 136 -12.37 2.83 12.85
N ASN A 137 -11.37 3.71 12.71
CA ASN A 137 -11.47 5.15 12.93
C ASN A 137 -10.88 5.91 11.74
N VAL A 138 -11.61 6.92 11.26
CA VAL A 138 -11.03 7.98 10.46
C VAL A 138 -10.15 8.77 11.43
N SER A 139 -8.85 8.46 11.47
CA SER A 139 -7.94 9.22 12.32
C SER A 139 -7.90 10.66 11.78
N ASP A 140 -8.32 11.62 12.60
CA ASP A 140 -8.28 13.07 12.31
C ASP A 140 -6.88 13.61 11.96
N ILE A 141 -5.85 12.79 12.15
CA ILE A 141 -4.45 13.05 11.80
C ILE A 141 -4.21 13.07 10.28
N SER A 142 -5.13 12.51 9.48
CA SER A 142 -5.10 12.64 8.02
C SER A 142 -6.03 13.78 7.60
N GLY A 143 -5.59 15.00 7.63
CA GLY A 143 -6.35 16.16 7.19
C GLY A 143 -6.93 16.07 5.77
N ARG A 144 -7.97 15.34 5.56
CA ARG A 144 -8.78 14.81 4.45
C ARG A 144 -8.44 13.33 4.24
N GLY A 145 -9.32 12.43 4.70
CA GLY A 145 -9.21 10.97 4.53
C GLY A 145 -9.05 10.56 3.06
N VAL A 146 -7.81 10.62 2.56
CA VAL A 146 -7.48 10.20 1.20
C VAL A 146 -7.39 8.68 1.23
N GLY A 147 -8.41 8.01 0.73
CA GLY A 147 -8.46 6.56 0.62
C GLY A 147 -7.69 6.04 -0.60
N MET A 148 -7.68 4.73 -0.77
CA MET A 148 -7.06 4.08 -1.94
C MET A 148 -7.75 4.48 -3.26
N ASP A 149 -9.02 4.85 -3.23
CA ASP A 149 -9.78 5.44 -4.35
C ASP A 149 -9.12 6.73 -4.87
N ALA A 150 -8.69 7.61 -3.98
CA ALA A 150 -8.00 8.84 -4.38
C ALA A 150 -6.59 8.57 -4.93
N ILE A 151 -5.85 7.59 -4.37
CA ILE A 151 -4.55 7.17 -4.93
C ILE A 151 -4.75 6.67 -6.36
N ARG A 152 -5.76 5.82 -6.60
CA ARG A 152 -6.11 5.35 -7.95
C ARG A 152 -6.32 6.52 -8.91
N GLN A 153 -7.14 7.51 -8.52
CA GLN A 153 -7.39 8.69 -9.34
C GLN A 153 -6.11 9.51 -9.67
N PHE A 154 -5.20 9.67 -8.71
CA PHE A 154 -3.93 10.36 -8.95
C PHE A 154 -3.06 9.61 -9.97
N VAL A 155 -2.97 8.28 -9.83
CA VAL A 155 -2.19 7.44 -10.73
C VAL A 155 -2.82 7.42 -12.14
N GLU A 156 -4.13 7.29 -12.25
CA GLU A 156 -4.87 7.30 -13.53
C GLU A 156 -4.74 8.64 -14.26
N LYS A 157 -4.80 9.77 -13.55
CA LYS A 157 -4.55 11.10 -14.12
C LYS A 157 -3.15 11.26 -14.70
N ALA A 158 -2.18 10.51 -14.18
CA ALA A 158 -0.81 10.46 -14.70
C ALA A 158 -0.65 9.46 -15.86
N GLY A 159 -1.74 8.88 -16.37
CA GLY A 159 -1.74 7.87 -17.42
C GLY A 159 -1.30 6.49 -16.96
N GLY A 160 -1.27 6.25 -15.65
CA GLY A 160 -0.87 4.99 -15.04
C GLY A 160 -2.05 4.13 -14.58
N LYS A 161 -1.72 3.03 -13.93
CA LYS A 161 -2.66 2.08 -13.31
C LYS A 161 -2.12 1.66 -11.94
N ILE A 162 -2.99 1.49 -10.96
CA ILE A 162 -2.67 0.85 -9.68
C ILE A 162 -3.53 -0.41 -9.49
N GLU A 163 -2.91 -1.46 -9.02
CA GLU A 163 -3.57 -2.73 -8.69
C GLU A 163 -3.00 -3.32 -7.39
N ILE A 164 -3.82 -4.09 -6.69
CA ILE A 164 -3.39 -4.89 -5.54
C ILE A 164 -3.25 -6.33 -6.00
N ARG A 165 -2.09 -6.93 -5.75
CA ARG A 165 -1.82 -8.34 -6.00
C ARG A 165 -1.62 -9.06 -4.68
N PHE A 166 -2.47 -10.03 -4.41
CA PHE A 166 -2.29 -10.90 -3.24
C PHE A 166 -1.25 -11.98 -3.55
N ASN A 167 -0.42 -12.30 -2.56
CA ASN A 167 0.61 -13.33 -2.68
C ASN A 167 0.03 -14.76 -2.71
N GLN A 168 -1.24 -14.92 -2.34
CA GLN A 168 -1.98 -16.18 -2.36
C GLN A 168 -3.48 -15.95 -2.57
N GLU A 169 -4.17 -16.95 -3.08
CA GLU A 169 -5.63 -16.89 -3.21
C GLU A 169 -6.32 -16.86 -1.84
N PRO A 170 -7.38 -16.05 -1.70
CA PRO A 170 -8.16 -15.97 -0.47
C PRO A 170 -8.89 -17.30 -0.21
N LYS A 171 -8.71 -17.85 0.99
CA LYS A 171 -9.52 -18.96 1.49
C LYS A 171 -10.74 -18.43 2.24
N LYS A 172 -11.74 -19.32 2.46
CA LYS A 172 -12.98 -18.95 3.14
C LYS A 172 -12.73 -18.28 4.50
N ASP A 173 -11.74 -18.79 5.25
CA ASP A 173 -11.45 -18.37 6.62
C ASP A 173 -10.21 -17.46 6.70
N SER A 174 -9.72 -16.93 5.58
CA SER A 174 -8.59 -16.00 5.59
C SER A 174 -8.99 -14.72 6.32
N GLU A 175 -8.31 -14.40 7.41
CA GLU A 175 -8.48 -13.14 8.12
C GLU A 175 -7.66 -12.03 7.48
N PHE A 176 -6.39 -12.33 7.15
CA PHE A 176 -5.44 -11.42 6.53
C PHE A 176 -4.78 -12.07 5.33
N LEU A 177 -4.42 -11.26 4.34
CA LEU A 177 -3.63 -11.67 3.17
C LEU A 177 -2.54 -10.66 2.89
N SER A 178 -1.30 -11.12 2.75
CA SER A 178 -0.20 -10.30 2.27
C SER A 178 -0.41 -9.91 0.81
N PHE A 179 -0.02 -8.71 0.45
CA PHE A 179 -0.25 -8.15 -0.87
C PHE A 179 0.89 -7.23 -1.30
N ILE A 180 0.93 -6.95 -2.59
CA ILE A 180 1.80 -5.97 -3.23
C ILE A 180 0.90 -4.91 -3.89
N SER A 181 1.15 -3.65 -3.59
CA SER A 181 0.59 -2.53 -4.37
C SER A 181 1.47 -2.32 -5.59
N ARG A 182 0.94 -2.59 -6.78
CA ARG A 182 1.66 -2.47 -8.05
C ARG A 182 1.14 -1.27 -8.83
N ILE A 183 1.99 -0.30 -9.05
CA ILE A 183 1.71 0.91 -9.83
C ILE A 183 2.48 0.83 -11.13
N THR A 184 1.78 0.95 -12.24
CA THR A 184 2.38 0.99 -13.59
C THR A 184 2.22 2.40 -14.15
N LEU A 185 3.30 2.98 -14.64
CA LEU A 185 3.34 4.32 -15.21
C LEU A 185 3.96 4.28 -16.62
N PRO A 186 3.59 5.20 -17.54
CA PRO A 186 4.26 5.34 -18.82
C PRO A 186 5.77 5.59 -18.64
N ALA A 187 6.61 5.08 -19.51
CA ALA A 187 8.07 5.32 -19.49
C ALA A 187 8.42 6.82 -19.53
N SER A 188 7.56 7.65 -20.14
CA SER A 188 7.72 9.11 -20.16
C SER A 188 7.72 9.76 -18.77
N CYS A 189 7.25 9.04 -17.72
CA CYS A 189 7.28 9.50 -16.34
C CYS A 189 8.65 9.38 -15.67
N THR A 190 9.63 8.81 -16.36
CA THR A 190 10.98 8.59 -15.82
C THR A 190 12.08 8.99 -16.79
N LYS A 191 13.30 9.10 -16.27
CA LYS A 191 14.55 9.27 -17.02
C LYS A 191 15.56 8.24 -16.52
N LYS A 192 16.30 7.64 -17.46
CA LYS A 192 17.47 6.83 -17.09
C LYS A 192 18.57 7.73 -16.53
N VAL A 193 19.18 7.30 -15.47
CA VAL A 193 20.40 7.95 -14.94
C VAL A 193 21.58 7.22 -15.53
N ALA A 194 22.40 7.98 -16.25
CA ALA A 194 23.66 7.45 -16.82
C ALA A 194 24.67 7.12 -15.71
#